data_2ec63ec3b728453dc013d6968286c307
#
_entry.id   2ec63ec3b728453dc013d6968286c307
#
_cell.length_a   1.000
_cell.length_b   1.000
_cell.length_c   1.000
_cell.angle_alpha   90.00
_cell.angle_beta   90.00
_cell.angle_gamma   90.00
#
_symmetry.space_group_name_H-M   'P 1'
#
loop_
_entity.id
_entity.type
_entity.pdbx_description
1 polymer ?
#
loop_
_entity_poly.entity_id
_entity_poly.type
_entity_poly.pdbx_seq_one_letter_code
_entity_poly.pdbx_strand_id
1 'polypeptide(L)'
;MELVNFILNILWLILGGIVMAIAWAVAGVVMCILIITIPFGIAAFRFAGYALWPFGRTVVQRPDAGTASIVGNVIWFILAGWWIALGHIVAGVLQCITIIGIPFGVANFKLARLAIMPLGREIVPIDYQPAPGEQVLVSVGNRPKSGS
;
A
#
# COMPACT_ATOMS: atom_id res chain seq x y z
N MET A 1 -15.94 10.32 10.43
CA MET A 1 -15.06 9.32 9.75
C MET A 1 -13.73 9.91 9.31
N GLU A 2 -13.72 11.07 8.67
CA GLU A 2 -12.48 11.72 8.24
C GLU A 2 -11.56 12.08 9.42
N LEU A 3 -12.12 12.57 10.53
CA LEU A 3 -11.34 12.88 11.72
C LEU A 3 -10.69 11.63 12.32
N VAL A 4 -11.42 10.52 12.34
CA VAL A 4 -10.90 9.23 12.83
C VAL A 4 -9.75 8.75 11.95
N ASN A 5 -9.91 8.81 10.63
CA ASN A 5 -8.84 8.44 9.70
C ASN A 5 -7.61 9.37 9.85
N PHE A 6 -7.83 10.65 10.07
CA PHE A 6 -6.75 11.60 10.32
C PHE A 6 -5.95 11.23 11.57
N ILE A 7 -6.64 10.95 12.68
CA ILE A 7 -5.99 10.56 13.94
C ILE A 7 -5.23 9.23 13.75
N LEU A 8 -5.84 8.26 13.08
CA LEU A 8 -5.20 6.98 12.79
C LEU A 8 -3.94 7.14 11.95
N ASN A 9 -3.95 8.04 10.97
CA ASN A 9 -2.77 8.33 10.16
C ASN A 9 -1.64 8.96 10.99
N ILE A 10 -1.97 9.89 11.89
CA ILE A 10 -0.97 10.49 12.78
C ILE A 10 -0.32 9.43 13.68
N LEU A 11 -1.13 8.58 14.28
CA LEU A 11 -0.62 7.46 15.09
C LEU A 11 0.20 6.47 14.26
N TRP A 12 -0.25 6.19 13.03
CA TRP A 12 0.48 5.33 12.10
C TRP A 12 1.88 5.87 11.79
N LEU A 13 2.02 7.18 11.53
CA LEU A 13 3.32 7.80 11.29
C LEU A 13 4.27 7.58 12.47
N ILE A 14 3.76 7.75 13.69
CA ILE A 14 4.57 7.59 14.90
C ILE A 14 4.95 6.12 15.12
N LEU A 15 4.06 5.19 14.79
CA LEU A 15 4.24 3.76 15.06
C LEU A 15 5.03 3.00 13.98
N GLY A 16 5.55 3.70 12.97
CA GLY A 16 6.41 3.07 11.97
C GLY A 16 6.05 3.36 10.51
N GLY A 17 4.97 4.11 10.25
CA GLY A 17 4.58 4.44 8.88
C GLY A 17 5.66 5.19 8.11
N ILE A 18 6.39 6.07 8.77
CA ILE A 18 7.50 6.80 8.14
C ILE A 18 8.58 5.82 7.68
N VAL A 19 8.94 4.84 8.51
CA VAL A 19 9.97 3.85 8.17
C VAL A 19 9.57 3.06 6.92
N MET A 20 8.33 2.61 6.87
CA MET A 20 7.84 1.85 5.71
C MET A 20 7.73 2.71 4.46
N ALA A 21 7.31 3.98 4.59
CA ALA A 21 7.29 4.92 3.48
C ALA A 21 8.71 5.16 2.93
N ILE A 22 9.70 5.28 3.79
CA ILE A 22 11.11 5.40 3.40
C ILE A 22 11.56 4.14 2.64
N ALA A 23 11.17 2.94 3.11
CA ALA A 23 11.51 1.69 2.43
C ALA A 23 10.96 1.66 1.00
N TRP A 24 9.71 2.08 0.79
CA TRP A 24 9.13 2.21 -0.54
C TRP A 24 9.84 3.26 -1.40
N ALA A 25 10.20 4.39 -0.80
CA ALA A 25 10.92 5.45 -1.52
C ALA A 25 12.33 5.01 -1.93
N VAL A 26 13.04 4.30 -1.06
CA VAL A 26 14.36 3.74 -1.38
C VAL A 26 14.26 2.75 -2.53
N ALA A 27 13.27 1.86 -2.50
CA ALA A 27 13.00 0.96 -3.62
C ALA A 27 12.73 1.74 -4.91
N GLY A 28 11.96 2.81 -4.83
CA GLY A 28 11.68 3.68 -5.98
C GLY A 28 12.94 4.31 -6.56
N VAL A 29 13.84 4.82 -5.72
CA VAL A 29 15.12 5.38 -6.16
C VAL A 29 15.96 4.32 -6.86
N VAL A 30 16.11 3.15 -6.26
CA VAL A 30 16.89 2.04 -6.85
C VAL A 30 16.32 1.66 -8.22
N MET A 31 15.01 1.55 -8.34
CA MET A 31 14.36 1.21 -9.61
C MET A 31 14.57 2.29 -10.67
N CYS A 32 14.54 3.56 -10.28
CA CYS A 32 14.79 4.67 -11.22
C CYS A 32 16.24 4.72 -11.69
N ILE A 33 17.21 4.37 -10.84
CA ILE A 33 18.63 4.32 -11.22
C ILE A 33 18.88 3.29 -12.32
N LEU A 34 18.15 2.18 -12.30
CA LEU A 34 18.29 1.12 -13.30
C LEU A 34 17.66 1.45 -14.65
N ILE A 35 17.09 2.60 -14.84
CA ILE A 35 16.47 3.15 -16.07
C ILE A 35 15.37 2.28 -16.64
N ILE A 36 15.63 1.01 -16.95
CA ILE A 36 14.65 0.07 -17.51
C ILE A 36 13.47 -0.14 -16.55
N THR A 37 13.69 0.00 -15.25
CA THR A 37 12.69 -0.19 -14.21
C THR A 37 12.08 1.12 -13.70
N ILE A 38 12.21 2.24 -14.43
CA ILE A 38 11.60 3.53 -14.07
C ILE A 38 10.08 3.40 -13.81
N PRO A 39 9.27 2.70 -14.62
CA PRO A 39 7.84 2.54 -14.31
C PRO A 39 7.60 1.91 -12.94
N PHE A 40 8.44 0.97 -12.53
CA PHE A 40 8.36 0.34 -11.20
C PHE A 40 8.74 1.32 -10.10
N GLY A 41 9.75 2.17 -10.35
CA GLY A 41 10.16 3.23 -9.43
C GLY A 41 9.03 4.24 -9.20
N ILE A 42 8.33 4.65 -10.25
CA ILE A 42 7.18 5.56 -10.15
C ILE A 42 6.08 4.90 -9.31
N ALA A 43 5.77 3.62 -9.54
CA ALA A 43 4.81 2.89 -8.74
C ALA A 43 5.24 2.83 -7.26
N ALA A 44 6.51 2.58 -6.99
CA ALA A 44 7.04 2.55 -5.63
C ALA A 44 6.87 3.90 -4.91
N PHE A 45 7.11 5.02 -5.59
CA PHE A 45 6.88 6.35 -5.00
C PHE A 45 5.41 6.61 -4.70
N ARG A 46 4.49 6.15 -5.56
CA ARG A 46 3.05 6.26 -5.28
C ARG A 46 2.68 5.47 -4.03
N PHE A 47 3.20 4.27 -3.89
CA PHE A 47 2.94 3.45 -2.71
C PHE A 47 3.70 3.94 -1.48
N ALA A 48 4.83 4.63 -1.64
CA ALA A 48 5.48 5.36 -0.53
C ALA A 48 4.52 6.41 0.06
N GLY A 49 3.86 7.18 -0.80
CA GLY A 49 2.83 8.13 -0.37
C GLY A 49 1.64 7.46 0.29
N TYR A 50 1.22 6.31 -0.21
CA TYR A 50 0.17 5.51 0.40
C TYR A 50 0.60 4.95 1.76
N ALA A 51 1.81 4.40 1.85
CA ALA A 51 2.35 3.88 3.11
C ALA A 51 2.55 4.96 4.16
N LEU A 52 2.76 6.20 3.73
CA LEU A 52 2.87 7.35 4.65
C LEU A 52 1.51 7.72 5.26
N TRP A 53 0.43 7.63 4.48
CA TRP A 53 -0.92 8.08 4.88
C TRP A 53 -2.00 7.12 4.36
N PRO A 54 -2.07 5.87 4.90
CA PRO A 54 -2.95 4.84 4.31
C PRO A 54 -4.42 4.93 4.72
N PHE A 55 -4.72 5.46 5.91
CA PHE A 55 -6.08 5.43 6.44
C PHE A 55 -6.97 6.41 5.67
N GLY A 56 -8.09 5.94 5.20
CA GLY A 56 -9.00 6.71 4.36
C GLY A 56 -8.77 6.51 2.86
N ARG A 57 -7.89 5.59 2.46
CA ARG A 57 -7.62 5.25 1.07
C ARG A 57 -7.86 3.78 0.80
N THR A 58 -8.16 3.48 -0.44
CA THR A 58 -8.32 2.11 -0.90
C THR A 58 -7.53 1.89 -2.19
N VAL A 59 -7.26 0.64 -2.50
CA VAL A 59 -6.53 0.26 -3.73
C VAL A 59 -7.43 -0.61 -4.57
N VAL A 60 -7.58 -0.25 -5.82
CA VAL A 60 -8.37 -0.99 -6.79
C VAL A 60 -7.47 -1.54 -7.88
N GLN A 61 -7.84 -2.70 -8.42
CA GLN A 61 -7.19 -3.25 -9.60
C GLN A 61 -7.86 -2.67 -10.85
N ARG A 62 -7.04 -2.10 -11.74
CA ARG A 62 -7.54 -1.61 -13.01
C ARG A 62 -7.90 -2.77 -13.93
N PRO A 63 -9.06 -2.72 -14.61
CA PRO A 63 -9.47 -3.79 -15.53
C PRO A 63 -8.58 -3.91 -16.78
N ASP A 64 -7.86 -2.82 -17.14
CA ASP A 64 -6.93 -2.80 -18.26
C ASP A 64 -5.50 -3.24 -17.89
N ALA A 65 -5.28 -3.65 -16.64
CA ALA A 65 -4.00 -4.18 -16.19
C ALA A 65 -3.76 -5.55 -16.82
N GLY A 66 -2.97 -5.59 -17.88
CA GLY A 66 -2.72 -6.78 -18.69
C GLY A 66 -1.46 -7.53 -18.32
N THR A 67 -0.98 -8.34 -19.29
CA THR A 67 0.21 -9.19 -19.15
C THR A 67 1.45 -8.41 -18.72
N ALA A 68 1.60 -7.16 -19.19
CA ALA A 68 2.73 -6.31 -18.81
C ALA A 68 2.78 -6.07 -17.30
N SER A 69 1.62 -5.88 -16.64
CA SER A 69 1.55 -5.74 -15.19
C SER A 69 1.97 -7.03 -14.48
N ILE A 70 1.59 -8.18 -15.01
CA ILE A 70 1.95 -9.48 -14.42
C ILE A 70 3.46 -9.69 -14.48
N VAL A 71 4.06 -9.46 -15.65
CA VAL A 71 5.52 -9.58 -15.82
C VAL A 71 6.24 -8.56 -14.93
N GLY A 72 5.77 -7.32 -14.92
CA GLY A 72 6.32 -6.27 -14.08
C GLY A 72 6.26 -6.60 -12.59
N ASN A 73 5.16 -7.19 -12.12
CA ASN A 73 5.02 -7.60 -10.73
C ASN A 73 5.97 -8.74 -10.36
N VAL A 74 6.25 -9.67 -11.26
CA VAL A 74 7.24 -10.73 -11.03
C VAL A 74 8.63 -10.12 -10.86
N ILE A 75 9.03 -9.21 -11.75
CA ILE A 75 10.31 -8.50 -11.66
C ILE A 75 10.38 -7.69 -10.36
N TRP A 76 9.32 -6.96 -10.03
CA TRP A 76 9.22 -6.18 -8.79
C TRP A 76 9.41 -7.08 -7.56
N PHE A 77 8.73 -8.22 -7.52
CA PHE A 77 8.82 -9.15 -6.39
C PHE A 77 10.25 -9.60 -6.15
N ILE A 78 10.97 -9.93 -7.22
CA ILE A 78 12.35 -10.40 -7.11
C ILE A 78 13.27 -9.28 -6.61
N LEU A 79 13.08 -8.05 -7.10
CA LEU A 79 13.99 -6.93 -6.81
C LEU A 79 13.67 -6.23 -5.49
N ALA A 80 12.41 -6.07 -5.15
CA ALA A 80 12.00 -5.23 -4.01
C ALA A 80 10.84 -5.79 -3.20
N GLY A 81 9.87 -6.44 -3.84
CA GLY A 81 8.60 -6.77 -3.21
C GLY A 81 8.74 -7.69 -2.00
N TRP A 82 9.62 -8.65 -2.04
CA TRP A 82 9.77 -9.65 -0.97
C TRP A 82 10.27 -9.00 0.33
N TRP A 83 11.24 -8.10 0.27
CA TRP A 83 11.77 -7.49 1.50
C TRP A 83 10.88 -6.39 2.03
N ILE A 84 10.17 -5.66 1.17
CA ILE A 84 9.17 -4.68 1.62
C ILE A 84 7.99 -5.40 2.28
N ALA A 85 7.49 -6.48 1.66
CA ALA A 85 6.42 -7.29 2.22
C ALA A 85 6.82 -7.87 3.58
N LEU A 86 8.04 -8.39 3.69
CA LEU A 86 8.57 -8.90 4.95
C LEU A 86 8.63 -7.81 6.02
N GLY A 87 9.05 -6.60 5.65
CA GLY A 87 9.07 -5.44 6.55
C GLY A 87 7.69 -5.11 7.09
N HIS A 88 6.67 -5.09 6.23
CA HIS A 88 5.28 -4.89 6.67
C HIS A 88 4.77 -6.01 7.57
N ILE A 89 5.12 -7.26 7.29
CA ILE A 89 4.74 -8.40 8.14
C ILE A 89 5.37 -8.29 9.51
N VAL A 90 6.67 -8.01 9.59
CA VAL A 90 7.38 -7.85 10.86
C VAL A 90 6.80 -6.68 11.67
N ALA A 91 6.61 -5.54 11.03
CA ALA A 91 6.00 -4.37 11.67
C ALA A 91 4.57 -4.70 12.17
N GLY A 92 3.79 -5.41 11.34
CA GLY A 92 2.44 -5.82 11.68
C GLY A 92 2.39 -6.74 12.90
N VAL A 93 3.27 -7.73 12.95
CA VAL A 93 3.36 -8.65 14.11
C VAL A 93 3.73 -7.89 15.38
N LEU A 94 4.74 -7.03 15.32
CA LEU A 94 5.16 -6.23 16.46
C LEU A 94 4.04 -5.32 16.97
N GLN A 95 3.27 -4.71 16.08
CA GLN A 95 2.15 -3.86 16.45
C GLN A 95 0.99 -4.64 17.04
N CYS A 96 0.73 -5.85 16.56
CA CYS A 96 -0.35 -6.71 17.08
C CYS A 96 -0.05 -7.26 18.49
N ILE A 97 1.19 -7.19 18.97
CA ILE A 97 1.52 -7.57 20.35
C ILE A 97 0.82 -6.64 21.34
N THR A 98 0.59 -5.38 20.99
CA THR A 98 -0.16 -4.42 21.80
C THR A 98 -1.60 -4.32 21.31
N ILE A 99 -2.56 -4.16 22.21
CA ILE A 99 -3.98 -4.05 21.85
C ILE A 99 -4.22 -2.80 20.99
N ILE A 100 -3.60 -1.67 21.38
CA ILE A 100 -3.72 -0.40 20.64
C ILE A 100 -3.12 -0.53 19.23
N GLY A 101 -2.08 -1.35 19.06
CA GLY A 101 -1.41 -1.55 17.79
C GLY A 101 -2.12 -2.49 16.81
N ILE A 102 -3.16 -3.22 17.23
CA ILE A 102 -3.85 -4.20 16.36
C ILE A 102 -4.37 -3.56 15.07
N PRO A 103 -5.08 -2.40 15.07
CA PRO A 103 -5.53 -1.78 13.82
C PRO A 103 -4.37 -1.45 12.88
N PHE A 104 -3.24 -1.03 13.43
CA PHE A 104 -2.04 -0.69 12.65
C PHE A 104 -1.34 -1.94 12.13
N GLY A 105 -1.30 -3.01 12.93
CA GLY A 105 -0.79 -4.30 12.49
C GLY A 105 -1.58 -4.87 11.32
N VAL A 106 -2.90 -4.80 11.39
CA VAL A 106 -3.79 -5.22 10.29
C VAL A 106 -3.52 -4.38 9.04
N ALA A 107 -3.34 -3.06 9.18
CA ALA A 107 -2.99 -2.19 8.05
C ALA A 107 -1.65 -2.61 7.43
N ASN A 108 -0.65 -2.95 8.23
CA ASN A 108 0.63 -3.43 7.73
C ASN A 108 0.48 -4.74 6.95
N PHE A 109 -0.33 -5.67 7.41
CA PHE A 109 -0.57 -6.92 6.68
C PHE A 109 -1.25 -6.67 5.33
N LYS A 110 -2.16 -5.70 5.26
CA LYS A 110 -2.77 -5.28 4.00
C LYS A 110 -1.75 -4.68 3.05
N LEU A 111 -0.85 -3.84 3.56
CA LEU A 111 0.23 -3.24 2.77
C LEU A 111 1.27 -4.27 2.33
N ALA A 112 1.53 -5.30 3.14
CA ALA A 112 2.40 -6.41 2.75
C ALA A 112 1.86 -7.12 1.49
N ARG A 113 0.57 -7.32 1.42
CA ARG A 113 -0.07 -7.90 0.24
C ARG A 113 0.13 -7.04 -1.01
N LEU A 114 0.01 -5.72 -0.87
CA LEU A 114 0.29 -4.79 -1.96
C LEU A 114 1.76 -4.79 -2.37
N ALA A 115 2.67 -4.93 -1.41
CA ALA A 115 4.10 -4.91 -1.68
C ALA A 115 4.54 -6.06 -2.60
N ILE A 116 3.79 -7.13 -2.65
CA ILE A 116 4.08 -8.27 -3.54
C ILE A 116 3.76 -7.92 -4.99
N MET A 117 2.64 -7.24 -5.24
CA MET A 117 2.16 -6.95 -6.60
C MET A 117 1.55 -5.55 -6.70
N PRO A 118 2.38 -4.48 -6.76
CA PRO A 118 1.85 -3.11 -6.80
C PRO A 118 1.43 -2.61 -8.19
N LEU A 119 1.91 -3.22 -9.26
CA LEU A 119 1.65 -2.74 -10.62
C LEU A 119 0.22 -3.09 -11.06
N GLY A 120 -0.38 -2.20 -11.83
CA GLY A 120 -1.77 -2.34 -12.26
C GLY A 120 -2.78 -1.94 -11.20
N ARG A 121 -2.34 -1.29 -10.13
CA ARG A 121 -3.17 -0.84 -9.03
C ARG A 121 -3.32 0.67 -9.05
N GLU A 122 -4.44 1.16 -8.55
CA GLU A 122 -4.71 2.58 -8.41
C GLU A 122 -5.14 2.88 -6.98
N ILE A 123 -4.61 3.97 -6.41
CA ILE A 123 -4.94 4.42 -5.06
C ILE A 123 -6.04 5.47 -5.19
N VAL A 124 -7.16 5.24 -4.51
CA VAL A 124 -8.34 6.09 -4.57
C VAL A 124 -8.84 6.37 -3.14
N PRO A 125 -9.68 7.43 -2.95
CA PRO A 125 -10.33 7.65 -1.66
C PRO A 125 -11.17 6.44 -1.24
N ILE A 126 -11.34 6.26 0.06
CA ILE A 126 -12.04 5.08 0.60
C ILE A 126 -13.54 5.04 0.23
N ASP A 127 -14.13 6.20 -0.06
CA ASP A 127 -15.51 6.34 -0.50
C ASP A 127 -15.69 6.15 -2.02
N TYR A 128 -14.60 5.91 -2.75
CA TYR A 128 -14.63 5.66 -4.18
C TYR A 128 -15.51 4.45 -4.50
N GLN A 129 -16.36 4.61 -5.51
CA GLN A 129 -17.20 3.53 -6.03
C GLN A 129 -16.51 2.90 -7.23
N PRO A 130 -16.14 1.62 -7.15
CA PRO A 130 -15.47 0.97 -8.26
C PRO A 130 -16.34 0.95 -9.53
N ALA A 131 -15.71 1.23 -10.67
CA ALA A 131 -16.37 1.07 -11.95
C ALA A 131 -16.57 -0.42 -12.30
N PRO A 132 -17.47 -0.74 -13.26
CA PRO A 132 -17.62 -2.12 -13.69
C PRO A 132 -16.28 -2.73 -14.13
N GLY A 133 -15.95 -3.88 -13.58
CA GLY A 133 -14.69 -4.58 -13.86
C GLY A 133 -13.54 -4.21 -12.94
N GLU A 134 -13.65 -3.18 -12.13
CA GLU A 134 -12.66 -2.85 -11.10
C GLU A 134 -12.89 -3.68 -9.85
N GLN A 135 -11.81 -4.13 -9.22
CA GLN A 135 -11.86 -4.86 -7.96
C GLN A 135 -11.16 -4.10 -6.86
N VAL A 136 -11.83 -3.97 -5.71
CA VAL A 136 -11.21 -3.43 -4.50
C VAL A 136 -10.31 -4.50 -3.90
N LEU A 137 -9.02 -4.20 -3.76
CA LEU A 137 -8.03 -5.14 -3.23
C LEU A 137 -7.72 -4.91 -1.78
N VAL A 138 -7.51 -3.64 -1.41
CA VAL A 138 -7.10 -3.26 -0.06
C VAL A 138 -7.80 -1.97 0.30
N SER A 139 -8.44 -1.94 1.48
CA SER A 139 -8.97 -0.72 2.07
C SER A 139 -8.44 -0.58 3.48
N VAL A 140 -7.93 0.60 3.82
CA VAL A 140 -7.40 0.90 5.14
C VAL A 140 -8.18 2.07 5.72
N GLY A 141 -8.71 1.87 6.93
CA GLY A 141 -9.53 2.85 7.63
C GLY A 141 -11.02 2.53 7.58
N ASN A 142 -11.81 3.48 8.05
CA ASN A 142 -13.25 3.34 8.15
C ASN A 142 -13.92 3.72 6.83
N ARG A 143 -14.44 2.73 6.13
CA ARG A 143 -15.23 2.98 4.93
C ARG A 143 -16.64 3.44 5.35
N PRO A 144 -17.14 4.56 4.82
CA PRO A 144 -18.54 4.91 5.02
C PRO A 144 -19.41 3.75 4.53
N LYS A 145 -20.40 3.37 5.32
CA LYS A 145 -21.39 2.42 4.82
C LYS A 145 -21.97 3.02 3.55
N SER A 146 -21.91 2.29 2.46
CA SER A 146 -22.57 2.72 1.22
C SER A 146 -23.97 3.13 1.60
N GLY A 147 -24.29 4.40 1.40
CA GLY A 147 -25.62 4.90 1.69
C GLY A 147 -26.63 4.02 1.03
N SER A 148 -27.45 3.49 1.84
CA SER A 148 -28.66 2.82 1.40
C SER A 148 -29.44 3.75 0.48
#